data_b8db1171c1b9e3b03162c7af2d8b2c13
#
_entry.id   b8db1171c1b9e3b03162c7af2d8b2c13
#
_cell.length_a   1.000
_cell.length_b   1.000
_cell.length_c   1.000
_cell.angle_alpha   90.00
_cell.angle_beta   90.00
_cell.angle_gamma   90.00
#
_symmetry.space_group_name_H-M   'P 1'
#
loop_
_entity.id
_entity.type
_entity.pdbx_description
1 polymer ?
#
loop_
_entity_poly.entity_id
_entity_poly.type
_entity_poly.pdbx_seq_one_letter_code
_entity_poly.pdbx_strand_id
1 'polypeptide(L)'
;MQALNVVLLQSDARVAQSLVSELSNSFHSVQQVQSLGEVRNSIAKHRAGIAILDMEKASLSDVERLSHEFPGASIVCTHRCADEEMWAAALNAGACDVCPSSDTRAILRAAMGNAGIRRSAAA
;
A
#
# COMPACT_ATOMS: atom_id res chain seq x y z
N MET A 1 -8.64 -4.22 -15.62
CA MET A 1 -7.36 -4.43 -14.90
C MET A 1 -6.52 -3.17 -14.94
N GLN A 2 -5.99 -2.75 -13.82
CA GLN A 2 -5.05 -1.64 -13.76
C GLN A 2 -3.66 -2.10 -14.23
N ALA A 3 -3.01 -1.28 -15.04
CA ALA A 3 -1.68 -1.59 -15.57
C ALA A 3 -0.56 -1.27 -14.55
N LEU A 4 -0.88 -1.27 -13.28
CA LEU A 4 0.07 -0.94 -12.21
C LEU A 4 0.51 -2.18 -11.46
N ASN A 5 1.71 -2.09 -10.93
CA ASN A 5 2.27 -3.11 -10.06
C ASN A 5 2.03 -2.72 -8.61
N VAL A 6 1.72 -3.70 -7.77
CA VAL A 6 1.47 -3.51 -6.35
C VAL A 6 2.53 -4.27 -5.55
N VAL A 7 3.08 -3.62 -4.53
CA VAL A 7 3.92 -4.30 -3.55
C VAL A 7 3.15 -4.38 -2.24
N LEU A 8 3.18 -5.55 -1.59
CA LEU A 8 2.43 -5.83 -0.39
C LEU A 8 3.35 -6.29 0.73
N LEU A 9 3.35 -5.55 1.83
CA LEU A 9 4.03 -5.93 3.07
C LEU A 9 2.95 -6.21 4.11
N GLN A 10 2.78 -7.48 4.49
CA GLN A 10 1.76 -7.90 5.42
C GLN A 10 2.31 -8.99 6.34
N SER A 11 2.15 -8.80 7.66
CA SER A 11 2.67 -9.72 8.66
C SER A 11 1.86 -11.01 8.78
N ASP A 12 0.56 -10.95 8.54
CA ASP A 12 -0.31 -12.12 8.63
C ASP A 12 -0.36 -12.84 7.28
N ALA A 13 0.11 -14.09 7.26
CA ALA A 13 0.18 -14.87 6.03
C ALA A 13 -1.17 -15.11 5.37
N ARG A 14 -2.22 -15.28 6.17
CA ARG A 14 -3.57 -15.52 5.63
C ARG A 14 -4.12 -14.26 4.97
N VAL A 15 -3.94 -13.11 5.63
CA VAL A 15 -4.36 -11.82 5.09
C VAL A 15 -3.59 -11.54 3.81
N ALA A 16 -2.28 -11.76 3.82
CA ALA A 16 -1.44 -11.55 2.65
C ALA A 16 -1.91 -12.40 1.47
N GLN A 17 -2.22 -13.67 1.71
CA GLN A 17 -2.65 -14.58 0.67
C GLN A 17 -3.99 -14.14 0.06
N SER A 18 -4.94 -13.73 0.91
CA SER A 18 -6.23 -13.22 0.44
C SER A 18 -6.05 -11.95 -0.38
N LEU A 19 -5.20 -11.05 0.08
CA LEU A 19 -4.93 -9.79 -0.63
C LEU A 19 -4.27 -10.02 -1.98
N VAL A 20 -3.28 -10.90 -2.05
CA VAL A 20 -2.62 -11.23 -3.30
C VAL A 20 -3.64 -11.77 -4.30
N SER A 21 -4.50 -12.66 -3.85
CA SER A 21 -5.53 -13.26 -4.70
C SER A 21 -6.49 -12.20 -5.26
N GLU A 22 -7.00 -11.33 -4.40
CA GLU A 22 -7.95 -10.29 -4.81
C GLU A 22 -7.29 -9.22 -5.68
N LEU A 23 -6.10 -8.76 -5.29
CA LEU A 23 -5.40 -7.71 -6.03
C LEU A 23 -4.93 -8.19 -7.40
N SER A 24 -4.58 -9.47 -7.53
CA SER A 24 -4.12 -10.03 -8.79
C SER A 24 -5.21 -10.00 -9.87
N ASN A 25 -6.47 -9.94 -9.47
CA ASN A 25 -7.58 -9.80 -10.42
C ASN A 25 -7.72 -8.37 -10.95
N SER A 26 -7.17 -7.40 -10.25
CA SER A 26 -7.37 -5.97 -10.56
C SER A 26 -6.11 -5.25 -11.02
N PHE A 27 -4.93 -5.80 -10.74
CA PHE A 27 -3.67 -5.14 -11.07
C PHE A 27 -2.78 -6.04 -11.91
N HIS A 28 -1.84 -5.42 -12.60
CA HIS A 28 -0.93 -6.13 -13.52
C HIS A 28 -0.09 -7.18 -12.77
N SER A 29 0.48 -6.81 -11.65
CA SER A 29 1.21 -7.74 -10.80
C SER A 29 1.12 -7.33 -9.34
N VAL A 30 1.22 -8.33 -8.45
CA VAL A 30 1.24 -8.12 -7.00
C VAL A 30 2.45 -8.87 -6.47
N GLN A 31 3.34 -8.15 -5.82
CA GLN A 31 4.54 -8.74 -5.25
C GLN A 31 4.45 -8.68 -3.73
N GLN A 32 4.42 -9.84 -3.10
CA GLN A 32 4.43 -9.94 -1.65
C GLN A 32 5.88 -9.94 -1.17
N VAL A 33 6.18 -9.07 -0.21
CA VAL A 33 7.53 -8.92 0.34
C VAL A 33 7.51 -9.08 1.85
N GLN A 34 8.68 -9.22 2.46
CA GLN A 34 8.83 -9.50 3.88
C GLN A 34 9.47 -8.36 4.67
N SER A 35 9.97 -7.33 3.99
CA SER A 35 10.68 -6.24 4.67
C SER A 35 10.50 -4.92 3.94
N LEU A 36 10.77 -3.83 4.64
CA LEU A 36 10.75 -2.49 4.06
C LEU A 36 11.81 -2.32 2.98
N GLY A 37 12.96 -2.96 3.13
CA GLY A 37 13.99 -2.94 2.11
C GLY A 37 13.50 -3.52 0.80
N GLU A 38 12.73 -4.61 0.87
CA GLU A 38 12.13 -5.20 -0.31
C GLU A 38 11.03 -4.32 -0.91
N VAL A 39 10.28 -3.60 -0.06
CA VAL A 39 9.29 -2.63 -0.54
C VAL A 39 9.97 -1.55 -1.39
N ARG A 40 11.05 -0.97 -0.87
CA ARG A 40 11.81 0.05 -1.58
C ARG A 40 12.35 -0.47 -2.90
N ASN A 41 12.91 -1.67 -2.89
CA ASN A 41 13.42 -2.30 -4.12
C ASN A 41 12.31 -2.51 -5.15
N SER A 42 11.14 -2.94 -4.70
CA SER A 42 10.01 -3.18 -5.58
C SER A 42 9.55 -1.87 -6.25
N ILE A 43 9.45 -0.79 -5.48
CA ILE A 43 9.08 0.50 -6.04
C ILE A 43 10.15 0.99 -7.03
N ALA A 44 11.42 0.92 -6.63
CA ALA A 44 12.53 1.45 -7.42
C ALA A 44 12.80 0.64 -8.68
N LYS A 45 12.81 -0.69 -8.58
CA LYS A 45 13.21 -1.58 -9.68
C LYS A 45 12.03 -2.07 -10.51
N HIS A 46 10.92 -2.38 -9.86
CA HIS A 46 9.75 -2.93 -10.53
C HIS A 46 8.66 -1.88 -10.76
N ARG A 47 8.94 -0.65 -10.40
CA ARG A 47 8.04 0.50 -10.60
C ARG A 47 6.66 0.26 -10.00
N ALA A 48 6.61 -0.29 -8.79
CA ALA A 48 5.36 -0.47 -8.12
C ALA A 48 4.69 0.89 -7.89
N GLY A 49 3.48 1.05 -8.40
CA GLY A 49 2.74 2.30 -8.26
C GLY A 49 1.93 2.37 -6.98
N ILE A 50 1.76 1.24 -6.31
CA ILE A 50 1.00 1.14 -5.06
C ILE A 50 1.78 0.28 -4.09
N ALA A 51 1.93 0.79 -2.86
CA ALA A 51 2.54 0.05 -1.76
C ALA A 51 1.52 -0.10 -0.65
N ILE A 52 1.22 -1.33 -0.28
CA ILE A 52 0.32 -1.63 0.84
C ILE A 52 1.19 -2.06 2.01
N LEU A 53 1.18 -1.26 3.07
CA LEU A 53 2.08 -1.41 4.21
C LEU A 53 1.33 -1.76 5.48
N ASP A 54 1.69 -2.90 6.08
CA ASP A 54 1.20 -3.28 7.39
C ASP A 54 1.93 -2.45 8.45
N MET A 55 1.18 -1.65 9.21
CA MET A 55 1.74 -0.77 10.23
C MET A 55 2.27 -1.53 11.46
N GLU A 56 2.13 -2.83 11.48
CA GLU A 56 2.83 -3.66 12.48
C GLU A 56 4.27 -3.92 12.06
N LYS A 57 4.61 -3.72 10.79
CA LYS A 57 5.97 -3.90 10.26
C LYS A 57 6.62 -2.59 9.81
N ALA A 58 5.83 -1.56 9.61
CA ALA A 58 6.31 -0.25 9.19
C ALA A 58 5.88 0.81 10.20
N SER A 59 6.69 1.82 10.39
CA SER A 59 6.37 2.96 11.25
C SER A 59 5.88 4.14 10.41
N LEU A 60 5.33 5.16 11.10
CA LEU A 60 4.96 6.40 10.43
C LEU A 60 6.17 7.08 9.80
N SER A 61 7.34 6.98 10.42
CA SER A 61 8.59 7.49 9.84
C SER A 61 8.93 6.78 8.53
N ASP A 62 8.67 5.49 8.46
CA ASP A 62 8.90 4.72 7.24
C ASP A 62 7.96 5.17 6.12
N VAL A 63 6.69 5.41 6.45
CA VAL A 63 5.70 5.91 5.50
C VAL A 63 6.14 7.27 4.95
N GLU A 64 6.54 8.18 5.85
CA GLU A 64 6.99 9.50 5.46
C GLU A 64 8.20 9.44 4.54
N ARG A 65 9.17 8.60 4.87
CA ARG A 65 10.37 8.43 4.07
C ARG A 65 10.07 7.90 2.68
N LEU A 66 9.22 6.87 2.58
CA LEU A 66 8.81 6.31 1.29
C LEU A 66 8.03 7.32 0.46
N SER A 67 7.15 8.08 1.10
CA SER A 67 6.35 9.11 0.45
C SER A 67 7.23 10.19 -0.18
N HIS A 68 8.28 10.61 0.52
CA HIS A 68 9.22 11.61 0.03
C HIS A 68 10.13 11.04 -1.06
N GLU A 69 10.58 9.82 -0.89
CA GLU A 69 11.49 9.15 -1.82
C GLU A 69 10.80 8.79 -3.13
N PHE A 70 9.54 8.37 -3.05
CA PHE A 70 8.78 7.92 -4.22
C PHE A 70 7.43 8.63 -4.32
N PRO A 71 7.43 9.91 -4.69
CA PRO A 71 6.17 10.68 -4.70
C PRO A 71 5.14 10.17 -5.71
N GLY A 72 5.56 9.39 -6.69
CA GLY A 72 4.66 8.79 -7.67
C GLY A 72 3.96 7.52 -7.20
N ALA A 73 4.39 6.95 -6.07
CA ALA A 73 3.78 5.74 -5.52
C ALA A 73 2.71 6.11 -4.50
N SER A 74 1.57 5.42 -4.56
CA SER A 74 0.50 5.58 -3.58
C SER A 74 0.71 4.60 -2.44
N ILE A 75 0.65 5.08 -1.22
CA ILE A 75 0.87 4.26 -0.02
C ILE A 75 -0.46 4.05 0.69
N VAL A 76 -0.86 2.79 0.84
CA VAL A 76 -2.04 2.41 1.61
C VAL A 76 -1.55 1.67 2.84
N CYS A 77 -1.91 2.16 4.02
CA CYS A 77 -1.53 1.54 5.28
C CYS A 77 -2.62 0.61 5.79
N THR A 78 -2.23 -0.50 6.40
CA THR A 78 -3.17 -1.41 7.05
C THR A 78 -2.81 -1.55 8.52
N HIS A 79 -3.82 -1.69 9.38
CA HIS A 79 -3.63 -1.86 10.80
C HIS A 79 -4.81 -2.62 11.38
N ARG A 80 -4.57 -3.45 12.41
CA ARG A 80 -5.65 -4.20 13.04
C ARG A 80 -6.68 -3.29 13.71
N CYS A 81 -6.20 -2.18 14.26
CA CYS A 81 -7.04 -1.18 14.93
C CYS A 81 -6.92 0.16 14.21
N ALA A 82 -7.43 0.22 12.98
CA ALA A 82 -7.36 1.43 12.17
C ALA A 82 -8.40 2.45 12.64
N ASP A 83 -8.07 3.20 13.69
CA ASP A 83 -8.94 4.24 14.26
C ASP A 83 -8.63 5.61 13.63
N GLU A 84 -9.40 6.62 14.05
CA GLU A 84 -9.25 7.98 13.51
C GLU A 84 -7.87 8.56 13.77
N GLU A 85 -7.28 8.28 14.92
CA GLU A 85 -5.96 8.78 15.28
C GLU A 85 -4.89 8.20 14.36
N MET A 86 -4.93 6.89 14.12
CA MET A 86 -4.03 6.22 13.21
C MET A 86 -4.23 6.73 11.78
N TRP A 87 -5.48 6.90 11.38
CA TRP A 87 -5.82 7.39 10.04
C TRP A 87 -5.22 8.78 9.80
N ALA A 88 -5.45 9.70 10.74
CA ALA A 88 -4.93 11.06 10.63
C ALA A 88 -3.40 11.09 10.61
N ALA A 89 -2.76 10.31 11.48
CA ALA A 89 -1.30 10.26 11.56
C ALA A 89 -0.70 9.70 10.28
N ALA A 90 -1.27 8.65 9.72
CA ALA A 90 -0.77 8.06 8.49
C ALA A 90 -0.94 8.99 7.29
N LEU A 91 -2.07 9.67 7.19
CA LEU A 91 -2.30 10.65 6.13
C LEU A 91 -1.30 11.80 6.21
N ASN A 92 -1.02 12.28 7.43
CA ASN A 92 -0.01 13.32 7.65
C ASN A 92 1.38 12.85 7.23
N ALA A 93 1.67 11.57 7.36
CA ALA A 93 2.96 11.01 6.96
C ALA A 93 3.07 10.80 5.44
N GLY A 94 1.95 10.92 4.72
CA GLY A 94 1.96 10.80 3.27
C GLY A 94 1.20 9.61 2.70
N ALA A 95 0.54 8.83 3.56
CA ALA A 95 -0.29 7.73 3.09
C ALA A 95 -1.56 8.26 2.42
N CYS A 96 -2.06 7.52 1.44
CA CYS A 96 -3.30 7.87 0.76
C CYS A 96 -4.52 7.40 1.53
N ASP A 97 -4.39 6.31 2.27
CA ASP A 97 -5.51 5.77 3.05
C ASP A 97 -4.99 4.80 4.11
N VAL A 98 -5.87 4.50 5.07
CA VAL A 98 -5.61 3.49 6.12
C VAL A 98 -6.84 2.60 6.20
N CYS A 99 -6.61 1.29 6.16
CA CYS A 99 -7.69 0.31 6.18
C CYS A 99 -7.45 -0.73 7.28
N PRO A 100 -8.52 -1.31 7.84
CA PRO A 100 -8.35 -2.46 8.72
C PRO A 100 -7.69 -3.61 7.96
N SER A 101 -6.73 -4.29 8.61
CA SER A 101 -5.98 -5.38 7.96
C SER A 101 -6.87 -6.52 7.48
N SER A 102 -7.99 -6.75 8.13
CA SER A 102 -8.91 -7.83 7.79
C SER A 102 -9.93 -7.45 6.73
N ASP A 103 -9.99 -6.17 6.34
CA ASP A 103 -10.97 -5.69 5.37
C ASP A 103 -10.38 -5.64 3.96
N THR A 104 -10.36 -6.79 3.30
CA THR A 104 -9.80 -6.95 1.97
C THR A 104 -10.47 -6.03 0.95
N ARG A 105 -11.80 -5.85 1.06
CA ARG A 105 -12.53 -4.98 0.13
C ARG A 105 -12.15 -3.52 0.28
N ALA A 106 -11.99 -3.05 1.51
CA ALA A 106 -11.58 -1.67 1.75
C ALA A 106 -10.18 -1.42 1.20
N ILE A 107 -9.26 -2.37 1.40
CA ILE A 107 -7.90 -2.29 0.90
C ILE A 107 -7.89 -2.25 -0.63
N LEU A 108 -8.67 -3.11 -1.26
CA LEU A 108 -8.78 -3.16 -2.72
C LEU A 108 -9.32 -1.83 -3.27
N ARG A 109 -10.37 -1.29 -2.65
CA ARG A 109 -10.95 -0.01 -3.07
C ARG A 109 -9.96 1.13 -2.90
N ALA A 110 -9.25 1.16 -1.77
CA ALA A 110 -8.25 2.20 -1.51
C ALA A 110 -7.15 2.14 -2.57
N ALA A 111 -6.66 0.96 -2.87
CA ALA A 111 -5.61 0.79 -3.87
C ALA A 111 -6.07 1.23 -5.25
N MET A 112 -7.26 0.82 -5.67
CA MET A 112 -7.79 1.17 -7.00
C MET A 112 -8.11 2.66 -7.11
N GLY A 113 -8.76 3.22 -6.08
CA GLY A 113 -9.14 4.62 -6.08
C GLY A 113 -7.93 5.54 -6.06
N ASN A 114 -6.95 5.25 -5.22
CA ASN A 114 -5.75 6.08 -5.11
C ASN A 114 -4.85 5.96 -6.34
N ALA A 115 -4.82 4.78 -6.98
CA ALA A 115 -4.09 4.62 -8.23
C ALA A 115 -4.64 5.57 -9.30
N GLY A 116 -5.97 5.67 -9.42
CA GLY A 116 -6.60 6.58 -10.36
C GLY A 116 -6.33 8.05 -10.04
N ILE A 117 -6.44 8.41 -8.77
CA ILE A 117 -6.18 9.78 -8.31
C ILE A 117 -4.74 10.19 -8.59
N ARG A 118 -3.77 9.32 -8.26
CA ARG A 118 -2.35 9.61 -8.50
C ARG A 118 -2.05 9.79 -9.98
N ARG A 119 -2.62 8.96 -10.82
CA ARG A 119 -2.42 9.08 -12.27
C ARG A 119 -3.00 10.37 -12.80
N SER A 120 -4.18 10.76 -12.33
CA SER A 120 -4.79 12.04 -12.71
C SER A 120 -3.93 13.22 -12.25
N ALA A 121 -3.40 13.17 -11.05
CA ALA A 121 -2.53 14.23 -10.53
C ALA A 121 -1.22 14.33 -11.30
N ALA A 122 -0.71 13.22 -11.81
CA ALA A 122 0.53 13.17 -12.58
C ALA A 122 0.34 13.64 -14.02
N ALA A 123 -0.87 13.57 -14.49
CA ALA A 123 -1.19 13.98 -15.85
C ALA A 123 -1.39 15.49 -15.93
#